data_c776a35a371c8a579a52223fe5a65456
#
_entry.id   c776a35a371c8a579a52223fe5a65456
#
_cell.length_a   1.000
_cell.length_b   1.000
_cell.length_c   1.000
_cell.angle_alpha   90.00
_cell.angle_beta   90.00
_cell.angle_gamma   90.00
#
_symmetry.space_group_name_H-M   'P 1'
#
loop_
_entity.id
_entity.type
_entity.pdbx_description
1 polymer ?
#
loop_
_entity_poly.entity_id
_entity_poly.type
_entity_poly.pdbx_seq_one_letter_code
_entity_poly.pdbx_strand_id
1 'polypeptide(L)'
;TERKRTLCQRNIKVNMKLIKNTENISKEKITLFCLPFAGGGASAYNQWAKKMQGKVTVCPVQLPGREEQIMEKPYIDMSVMLDDLEEAVRKVVYGPYALWGHSMGGKISYELEKRLEAAGYTAKCLFISGSRVPSIPEPNPIYHLPDEEFKRELGRFEGTPKEILENQELLDFFLPMLRADFTMDETYYDKAGVVLHTPISAFGGEKDDEADESAILEWGKYTDNDFNYRIFPGGHFYLRDCEDEVISEVMRLL
;
A
#
# COMPACT_ATOMS: atom_id res chain seq x y z
N THR A 1 32.71 13.31 7.67
CA THR A 1 32.75 11.85 7.96
C THR A 1 31.73 11.47 9.03
N GLU A 2 31.55 12.28 10.08
CA GLU A 2 30.57 12.04 11.15
C GLU A 2 29.12 12.24 10.68
N ARG A 3 28.83 13.29 9.87
CA ARG A 3 27.50 13.49 9.25
C ARG A 3 27.06 12.33 8.34
N LYS A 4 27.99 11.72 7.59
CA LYS A 4 27.67 10.53 6.76
C LYS A 4 27.40 9.29 7.62
N ARG A 5 28.11 9.10 8.76
CA ARG A 5 27.83 8.01 9.70
C ARG A 5 26.48 8.18 10.40
N THR A 6 26.12 9.40 10.79
CA THR A 6 24.84 9.70 11.45
C THR A 6 23.65 9.54 10.51
N LEU A 7 23.78 9.93 9.22
CA LEU A 7 22.77 9.68 8.19
C LEU A 7 22.62 8.17 7.90
N CYS A 8 23.73 7.45 7.74
CA CYS A 8 23.71 6.01 7.51
C CYS A 8 23.10 5.24 8.70
N GLN A 9 23.39 5.64 9.94
CA GLN A 9 22.79 5.04 11.15
C GLN A 9 21.31 5.40 11.33
N ARG A 10 20.86 6.60 10.91
CA ARG A 10 19.45 6.96 10.88
C ARG A 10 18.68 6.13 9.85
N ASN A 11 19.19 5.99 8.64
CA ASN A 11 18.55 5.21 7.60
C ASN A 11 18.42 3.72 7.99
N ILE A 12 19.46 3.13 8.57
CA ILE A 12 19.41 1.74 9.04
C ILE A 12 18.36 1.53 10.14
N LYS A 13 18.16 2.49 11.06
CA LYS A 13 17.12 2.40 12.11
C LYS A 13 15.72 2.59 11.56
N VAL A 14 15.51 3.48 10.58
CA VAL A 14 14.21 3.73 9.96
C VAL A 14 13.78 2.52 9.14
N ASN A 15 14.65 1.98 8.30
CA ASN A 15 14.35 0.85 7.41
C ASN A 15 13.93 -0.43 8.16
N MET A 16 14.49 -0.73 9.33
CA MET A 16 14.10 -1.91 10.12
C MET A 16 12.73 -1.80 10.78
N LYS A 17 12.13 -0.59 10.84
CA LYS A 17 10.80 -0.36 11.43
C LYS A 17 9.67 -0.40 10.39
N LEU A 18 10.00 -0.35 9.09
CA LEU A 18 9.00 -0.26 8.03
C LEU A 18 8.20 -1.55 7.83
N ILE A 19 8.71 -2.71 8.23
CA ILE A 19 8.07 -4.00 8.00
C ILE A 19 7.84 -4.69 9.34
N LYS A 20 6.61 -5.10 9.60
CA LYS A 20 6.23 -5.86 10.80
C LYS A 20 6.32 -7.36 10.56
N ASN A 21 6.39 -8.14 11.65
CA ASN A 21 6.35 -9.60 11.66
C ASN A 21 7.50 -10.28 10.88
N THR A 22 8.61 -9.58 10.65
CA THR A 22 9.74 -10.10 9.87
C THR A 22 10.42 -11.31 10.50
N GLU A 23 10.28 -11.49 11.83
CA GLU A 23 10.77 -12.64 12.57
C GLU A 23 10.07 -13.96 12.19
N ASN A 24 8.91 -13.87 11.54
CA ASN A 24 8.12 -15.03 11.10
C ASN A 24 8.40 -15.45 9.65
N ILE A 25 9.24 -14.71 8.92
CA ILE A 25 9.59 -14.99 7.53
C ILE A 25 10.42 -16.28 7.46
N SER A 26 10.07 -17.15 6.51
CA SER A 26 10.80 -18.41 6.25
C SER A 26 10.98 -18.64 4.75
N LYS A 27 11.86 -19.56 4.38
CA LYS A 27 12.08 -19.94 2.98
C LYS A 27 10.96 -20.81 2.41
N GLU A 28 10.22 -21.48 3.29
CA GLU A 28 9.21 -22.49 2.93
C GLU A 28 7.82 -21.89 2.75
N LYS A 29 7.58 -20.70 3.30
CA LYS A 29 6.27 -20.02 3.26
C LYS A 29 6.33 -18.77 2.41
N ILE A 30 5.23 -18.46 1.75
CA ILE A 30 5.08 -17.20 1.03
C ILE A 30 4.99 -16.08 2.06
N THR A 31 5.76 -15.01 1.84
CA THR A 31 5.66 -13.77 2.59
C THR A 31 4.77 -12.81 1.83
N LEU A 32 3.65 -12.36 2.43
CA LEU A 32 2.77 -11.35 1.88
C LEU A 32 3.07 -9.99 2.52
N PHE A 33 3.73 -9.11 1.79
CA PHE A 33 3.91 -7.72 2.21
C PHE A 33 2.64 -6.93 1.92
N CYS A 34 2.05 -6.33 2.95
CA CYS A 34 0.80 -5.59 2.84
C CYS A 34 1.06 -4.08 2.97
N LEU A 35 0.85 -3.35 1.88
CA LEU A 35 1.10 -1.92 1.76
C LEU A 35 -0.14 -1.12 2.21
N PRO A 36 0.05 -0.04 3.00
CA PRO A 36 -1.08 0.70 3.55
C PRO A 36 -1.78 1.58 2.50
N PHE A 37 -3.09 1.76 2.64
CA PHE A 37 -3.83 2.84 2.01
C PHE A 37 -3.58 4.18 2.71
N ALA A 38 -3.98 5.30 2.12
CA ALA A 38 -3.81 6.63 2.72
C ALA A 38 -4.50 6.71 4.10
N GLY A 39 -3.75 7.10 5.12
CA GLY A 39 -4.19 7.08 6.52
C GLY A 39 -4.14 5.70 7.20
N GLY A 40 -3.94 4.62 6.45
CA GLY A 40 -3.84 3.26 6.99
C GLY A 40 -2.51 2.99 7.70
N GLY A 41 -2.54 2.10 8.70
CA GLY A 41 -1.38 1.59 9.39
C GLY A 41 -1.26 0.07 9.31
N ALA A 42 -0.21 -0.48 9.91
CA ALA A 42 0.03 -1.92 9.91
C ALA A 42 -1.10 -2.71 10.57
N SER A 43 -1.79 -2.12 11.56
CA SER A 43 -2.89 -2.76 12.29
C SER A 43 -4.08 -3.12 11.40
N ALA A 44 -4.25 -2.47 10.24
CA ALA A 44 -5.30 -2.80 9.27
C ALA A 44 -5.24 -4.26 8.80
N TYR A 45 -4.06 -4.89 8.87
CA TYR A 45 -3.82 -6.27 8.42
C TYR A 45 -3.71 -7.29 9.57
N ASN A 46 -4.06 -6.91 10.80
CA ASN A 46 -3.96 -7.83 11.96
C ASN A 46 -4.86 -9.05 11.83
N GLN A 47 -6.06 -8.90 11.25
CA GLN A 47 -6.96 -10.03 11.02
C GLN A 47 -6.44 -10.94 9.89
N TRP A 48 -5.84 -10.37 8.86
CA TRP A 48 -5.18 -11.12 7.78
C TRP A 48 -4.09 -12.04 8.34
N ALA A 49 -3.22 -11.49 9.20
CA ALA A 49 -2.16 -12.27 9.84
C ALA A 49 -2.71 -13.47 10.64
N LYS A 50 -3.85 -13.31 11.33
CA LYS A 50 -4.50 -14.40 12.06
C LYS A 50 -5.15 -15.42 11.12
N LYS A 51 -5.93 -14.96 10.13
CA LYS A 51 -6.70 -15.82 9.21
C LYS A 51 -5.80 -16.62 8.26
N MET A 52 -4.64 -16.08 7.86
CA MET A 52 -3.66 -16.74 6.99
C MET A 52 -2.59 -17.52 7.76
N GLN A 53 -2.62 -17.52 9.08
CA GLN A 53 -1.61 -18.16 9.93
C GLN A 53 -1.36 -19.62 9.53
N GLY A 54 -0.08 -19.99 9.48
CA GLY A 54 0.36 -21.34 9.12
C GLY A 54 0.56 -21.58 7.62
N LYS A 55 -0.06 -20.78 6.74
CA LYS A 55 0.05 -20.89 5.27
C LYS A 55 0.90 -19.78 4.67
N VAL A 56 0.62 -18.53 5.05
CA VAL A 56 1.27 -17.32 4.55
C VAL A 56 1.79 -16.52 5.74
N THR A 57 2.97 -15.92 5.61
CA THR A 57 3.49 -14.95 6.58
C THR A 57 3.07 -13.55 6.14
N VAL A 58 2.12 -12.95 6.84
CA VAL A 58 1.66 -11.58 6.56
C VAL A 58 2.59 -10.59 7.24
N CYS A 59 3.21 -9.72 6.44
CA CYS A 59 4.15 -8.69 6.86
C CYS A 59 3.62 -7.31 6.49
N PRO A 60 2.82 -6.66 7.36
CA PRO A 60 2.34 -5.31 7.11
C PRO A 60 3.48 -4.30 7.03
N VAL A 61 3.36 -3.35 6.09
CA VAL A 61 4.24 -2.19 6.02
C VAL A 61 3.69 -1.08 6.91
N GLN A 62 4.54 -0.56 7.79
CA GLN A 62 4.25 0.54 8.70
C GLN A 62 5.00 1.79 8.26
N LEU A 63 4.29 2.72 7.65
CA LEU A 63 4.88 4.02 7.31
C LEU A 63 4.99 4.92 8.55
N PRO A 64 5.93 5.88 8.58
CA PRO A 64 6.06 6.85 9.66
C PRO A 64 4.86 7.81 9.75
N GLY A 65 4.70 8.49 10.89
CA GLY A 65 3.61 9.41 11.17
C GLY A 65 2.33 8.75 11.71
N ARG A 66 2.37 7.43 12.01
CA ARG A 66 1.21 6.68 12.51
C ARG A 66 1.59 5.57 13.47
N GLU A 67 0.62 5.12 14.28
CA GLU A 67 0.77 4.04 15.25
C GLU A 67 2.04 4.21 16.11
N GLU A 68 2.91 3.19 16.21
CA GLU A 68 4.13 3.26 17.01
C GLU A 68 5.17 4.25 16.45
N GLN A 69 5.01 4.69 15.19
CA GLN A 69 5.85 5.69 14.55
C GLN A 69 5.18 7.07 14.44
N ILE A 70 4.16 7.34 15.26
CA ILE A 70 3.37 8.57 15.22
C ILE A 70 4.20 9.85 15.33
N MET A 71 5.33 9.81 16.02
CA MET A 71 6.25 10.95 16.20
C MET A 71 7.28 11.09 15.08
N GLU A 72 7.34 10.15 14.16
CA GLU A 72 8.26 10.22 13.02
C GLU A 72 7.62 11.03 11.89
N LYS A 73 8.44 11.77 11.15
CA LYS A 73 7.96 12.58 10.04
C LYS A 73 7.45 11.71 8.89
N PRO A 74 6.21 11.87 8.41
CA PRO A 74 5.68 11.10 7.29
C PRO A 74 6.41 11.42 5.98
N TYR A 75 6.42 10.46 5.06
CA TYR A 75 6.88 10.67 3.69
C TYR A 75 5.89 11.53 2.91
N ILE A 76 6.42 12.39 2.04
CA ILE A 76 5.66 13.22 1.09
C ILE A 76 6.10 12.97 -0.36
N ASP A 77 7.05 12.09 -0.56
CA ASP A 77 7.64 11.76 -1.87
C ASP A 77 7.71 10.24 -2.03
N MET A 78 7.04 9.74 -3.06
CA MET A 78 6.93 8.32 -3.37
C MET A 78 8.30 7.68 -3.62
N SER A 79 9.20 8.38 -4.32
CA SER A 79 10.52 7.83 -4.66
C SER A 79 11.40 7.67 -3.42
N VAL A 80 11.38 8.67 -2.52
CA VAL A 80 12.14 8.62 -1.25
C VAL A 80 11.61 7.49 -0.36
N MET A 81 10.30 7.34 -0.26
CA MET A 81 9.67 6.25 0.51
C MET A 81 10.05 4.88 -0.08
N LEU A 82 10.02 4.75 -1.40
CA LEU A 82 10.36 3.50 -2.10
C LEU A 82 11.84 3.14 -1.96
N ASP A 83 12.76 4.10 -1.90
CA ASP A 83 14.18 3.82 -1.67
C ASP A 83 14.37 3.11 -0.32
N ASP A 84 13.72 3.61 0.73
CA ASP A 84 13.78 3.02 2.07
C ASP A 84 13.05 1.68 2.14
N LEU A 85 11.89 1.56 1.48
CA LEU A 85 11.06 0.35 1.50
C LEU A 85 11.71 -0.79 0.70
N GLU A 86 12.25 -0.52 -0.50
CA GLU A 86 12.99 -1.50 -1.29
C GLU A 86 14.17 -2.06 -0.49
N GLU A 87 14.96 -1.19 0.14
CA GLU A 87 16.08 -1.61 0.98
C GLU A 87 15.60 -2.50 2.14
N ALA A 88 14.48 -2.14 2.78
CA ALA A 88 13.91 -2.92 3.89
C ALA A 88 13.43 -4.30 3.43
N VAL A 89 12.69 -4.38 2.31
CA VAL A 89 12.19 -5.65 1.74
C VAL A 89 13.35 -6.55 1.32
N ARG A 90 14.34 -6.03 0.61
CA ARG A 90 15.51 -6.80 0.15
C ARG A 90 16.35 -7.39 1.29
N LYS A 91 16.31 -6.80 2.48
CA LYS A 91 17.00 -7.35 3.66
C LYS A 91 16.30 -8.58 4.25
N VAL A 92 14.99 -8.72 4.03
CA VAL A 92 14.18 -9.77 4.66
C VAL A 92 13.60 -10.78 3.68
N VAL A 93 13.54 -10.45 2.38
CA VAL A 93 13.04 -11.37 1.34
C VAL A 93 14.12 -12.36 0.94
N TYR A 94 14.02 -13.61 1.42
CA TYR A 94 14.90 -14.71 1.09
C TYR A 94 14.16 -16.02 0.71
N GLY A 95 12.85 -15.92 0.55
CA GLY A 95 11.92 -16.96 0.10
C GLY A 95 10.90 -16.40 -0.91
N PRO A 96 9.87 -17.18 -1.26
CA PRO A 96 8.81 -16.70 -2.13
C PRO A 96 8.04 -15.58 -1.45
N TYR A 97 7.63 -14.57 -2.21
CA TYR A 97 6.86 -13.44 -1.70
C TYR A 97 5.74 -13.03 -2.65
N ALA A 98 4.81 -12.27 -2.14
CA ALA A 98 3.76 -11.58 -2.86
C ALA A 98 3.57 -10.18 -2.24
N LEU A 99 2.97 -9.28 -3.00
CA LEU A 99 2.64 -7.94 -2.56
C LEU A 99 1.13 -7.75 -2.59
N TRP A 100 0.61 -7.07 -1.58
CA TRP A 100 -0.79 -6.62 -1.51
C TRP A 100 -0.82 -5.13 -1.27
N GLY A 101 -1.63 -4.40 -2.02
CA GLY A 101 -1.86 -2.99 -1.77
C GLY A 101 -3.28 -2.56 -2.13
N HIS A 102 -3.92 -1.80 -1.23
CA HIS A 102 -5.21 -1.18 -1.46
C HIS A 102 -5.06 0.33 -1.65
N SER A 103 -5.75 0.91 -2.65
CA SER A 103 -5.74 2.35 -2.94
C SER A 103 -4.30 2.85 -3.17
N MET A 104 -3.80 3.83 -2.42
CA MET A 104 -2.39 4.25 -2.42
C MET A 104 -1.42 3.07 -2.35
N GLY A 105 -1.73 2.07 -1.51
CA GLY A 105 -0.92 0.86 -1.38
C GLY A 105 -0.77 0.06 -2.67
N GLY A 106 -1.75 0.13 -3.56
CA GLY A 106 -1.69 -0.50 -4.89
C GLY A 106 -0.60 0.12 -5.76
N LYS A 107 -0.53 1.46 -5.82
CA LYS A 107 0.53 2.19 -6.52
C LYS A 107 1.90 1.91 -5.91
N ILE A 108 1.99 1.91 -4.57
CA ILE A 108 3.24 1.57 -3.85
C ILE A 108 3.69 0.14 -4.19
N SER A 109 2.77 -0.82 -4.18
CA SER A 109 3.07 -2.23 -4.49
C SER A 109 3.62 -2.40 -5.91
N TYR A 110 3.01 -1.75 -6.89
CA TYR A 110 3.46 -1.79 -8.28
C TYR A 110 4.87 -1.19 -8.44
N GLU A 111 5.11 0.00 -7.88
CA GLU A 111 6.42 0.64 -7.96
C GLU A 111 7.52 -0.15 -7.22
N LEU A 112 7.15 -0.74 -6.09
CA LEU A 112 8.07 -1.61 -5.34
C LEU A 112 8.44 -2.85 -6.17
N GLU A 113 7.45 -3.53 -6.77
CA GLU A 113 7.71 -4.72 -7.59
C GLU A 113 8.54 -4.38 -8.83
N LYS A 114 8.26 -3.26 -9.48
CA LYS A 114 9.06 -2.75 -10.60
C LYS A 114 10.56 -2.64 -10.24
N ARG A 115 10.86 -2.14 -9.04
CA ARG A 115 12.23 -2.02 -8.54
C ARG A 115 12.82 -3.37 -8.15
N LEU A 116 12.03 -4.24 -7.53
CA LEU A 116 12.44 -5.58 -7.14
C LEU A 116 12.72 -6.45 -8.37
N GLU A 117 11.90 -6.42 -9.42
CA GLU A 117 12.17 -7.12 -10.68
C GLU A 117 13.48 -6.63 -11.33
N ALA A 118 13.71 -5.31 -11.36
CA ALA A 118 14.96 -4.74 -11.86
C ALA A 118 16.20 -5.21 -11.04
N ALA A 119 16.00 -5.59 -9.78
CA ALA A 119 17.03 -6.15 -8.90
C ALA A 119 17.10 -7.69 -8.95
N GLY A 120 16.30 -8.35 -9.81
CA GLY A 120 16.31 -9.80 -10.01
C GLY A 120 15.42 -10.60 -9.07
N TYR A 121 14.46 -9.95 -8.39
CA TYR A 121 13.41 -10.61 -7.61
C TYR A 121 12.12 -10.65 -8.46
N THR A 122 11.24 -11.61 -8.19
CA THR A 122 9.93 -11.68 -8.83
C THR A 122 8.90 -12.21 -7.84
N ALA A 123 7.84 -11.47 -7.59
CA ALA A 123 6.77 -11.89 -6.71
C ALA A 123 5.94 -13.04 -7.31
N LYS A 124 5.34 -13.86 -6.46
CA LYS A 124 4.38 -14.88 -6.89
C LYS A 124 3.11 -14.28 -7.47
N CYS A 125 2.69 -13.14 -6.93
CA CYS A 125 1.58 -12.36 -7.42
C CYS A 125 1.66 -10.94 -6.85
N LEU A 126 1.28 -9.97 -7.66
CA LEU A 126 1.02 -8.60 -7.25
C LEU A 126 -0.50 -8.40 -7.15
N PHE A 127 -0.99 -8.24 -5.93
CA PHE A 127 -2.41 -7.98 -5.66
C PHE A 127 -2.64 -6.47 -5.57
N ILE A 128 -3.43 -5.94 -6.48
CA ILE A 128 -3.82 -4.54 -6.53
C ILE A 128 -5.31 -4.44 -6.19
N SER A 129 -5.67 -3.60 -5.25
CA SER A 129 -7.04 -3.46 -4.76
C SER A 129 -7.47 -1.99 -4.77
N GLY A 130 -8.60 -1.66 -5.39
CA GLY A 130 -9.18 -0.32 -5.41
C GLY A 130 -8.19 0.77 -5.85
N SER A 131 -7.40 0.52 -6.88
CA SER A 131 -6.35 1.43 -7.32
C SER A 131 -6.31 1.57 -8.83
N ARG A 132 -6.27 2.82 -9.31
CA ARG A 132 -6.04 3.13 -10.73
C ARG A 132 -4.60 2.85 -11.13
N VAL A 133 -4.38 2.56 -12.40
CA VAL A 133 -3.04 2.40 -12.97
C VAL A 133 -2.23 3.70 -12.90
N PRO A 134 -0.90 3.63 -12.80
CA PRO A 134 -0.04 4.80 -12.63
C PRO A 134 -0.08 5.83 -13.76
N SER A 135 -0.51 5.44 -14.96
CA SER A 135 -0.63 6.34 -16.12
C SER A 135 -1.92 7.18 -16.13
N ILE A 136 -2.81 6.98 -15.15
CA ILE A 136 -4.02 7.78 -14.96
C ILE A 136 -3.82 8.65 -13.73
N PRO A 137 -3.61 9.97 -13.89
CA PRO A 137 -3.44 10.88 -12.77
C PRO A 137 -4.74 10.99 -11.96
N GLU A 138 -4.63 11.39 -10.68
CA GLU A 138 -5.79 11.69 -9.85
C GLU A 138 -6.62 12.81 -10.50
N PRO A 139 -7.91 12.56 -10.85
CA PRO A 139 -8.73 13.57 -11.54
C PRO A 139 -9.16 14.71 -10.62
N ASN A 140 -9.30 14.46 -9.32
CA ASN A 140 -9.81 15.41 -8.34
C ASN A 140 -8.89 15.47 -7.10
N PRO A 141 -7.62 15.93 -7.26
CA PRO A 141 -6.67 15.91 -6.17
C PRO A 141 -7.05 16.89 -5.06
N ILE A 142 -6.91 16.46 -3.82
CA ILE A 142 -7.24 17.27 -2.64
C ILE A 142 -6.00 17.69 -1.82
N TYR A 143 -4.84 17.09 -2.05
CA TYR A 143 -3.63 17.35 -1.23
C TYR A 143 -3.28 18.83 -1.09
N HIS A 144 -3.58 19.65 -2.10
CA HIS A 144 -3.24 21.07 -2.18
C HIS A 144 -4.29 22.01 -1.58
N LEU A 145 -5.46 21.48 -1.19
CA LEU A 145 -6.56 22.29 -0.63
C LEU A 145 -6.18 22.88 0.73
N PRO A 146 -6.72 24.06 1.09
CA PRO A 146 -6.65 24.58 2.46
C PRO A 146 -7.16 23.56 3.47
N ASP A 147 -6.69 23.60 4.72
CA ASP A 147 -6.97 22.57 5.73
C ASP A 147 -8.46 22.28 5.91
N GLU A 148 -9.31 23.31 5.99
CA GLU A 148 -10.75 23.12 6.20
C GLU A 148 -11.45 22.48 4.98
N GLU A 149 -10.95 22.73 3.78
CA GLU A 149 -11.46 22.12 2.56
C GLU A 149 -10.95 20.66 2.44
N PHE A 150 -9.68 20.44 2.75
CA PHE A 150 -9.11 19.10 2.77
C PHE A 150 -9.82 18.19 3.77
N LYS A 151 -10.08 18.66 5.00
CA LYS A 151 -10.83 17.92 6.02
C LYS A 151 -12.23 17.54 5.53
N ARG A 152 -12.93 18.45 4.87
CA ARG A 152 -14.26 18.18 4.31
C ARG A 152 -14.21 17.11 3.22
N GLU A 153 -13.22 17.18 2.32
CA GLU A 153 -13.06 16.23 1.23
C GLU A 153 -12.61 14.83 1.70
N LEU A 154 -11.92 14.71 2.85
CA LEU A 154 -11.55 13.41 3.43
C LEU A 154 -12.76 12.49 3.66
N GLY A 155 -13.94 13.04 3.94
CA GLY A 155 -15.17 12.28 4.12
C GLY A 155 -15.62 11.51 2.87
N ARG A 156 -15.15 11.91 1.69
CA ARG A 156 -15.47 11.25 0.40
C ARG A 156 -14.82 9.86 0.29
N PHE A 157 -13.65 9.67 0.91
CA PHE A 157 -12.82 8.47 0.68
C PHE A 157 -13.12 7.29 1.62
N GLU A 158 -14.06 7.40 2.56
CA GLU A 158 -14.41 6.33 3.53
C GLU A 158 -13.21 5.73 4.31
N GLY A 159 -11.97 6.16 4.00
CA GLY A 159 -10.74 5.67 4.62
C GLY A 159 -10.54 6.12 6.05
N THR A 160 -11.01 7.33 6.39
CA THR A 160 -10.90 7.91 7.72
C THR A 160 -12.12 7.54 8.57
N PRO A 161 -11.93 6.93 9.75
CA PRO A 161 -13.03 6.60 10.65
C PRO A 161 -13.88 7.82 11.01
N LYS A 162 -15.22 7.63 11.13
CA LYS A 162 -16.16 8.71 11.47
C LYS A 162 -15.81 9.40 12.79
N GLU A 163 -15.33 8.65 13.77
CA GLU A 163 -14.89 9.15 15.06
C GLU A 163 -13.76 10.17 14.95
N ILE A 164 -12.90 10.04 13.94
CA ILE A 164 -11.83 11.00 13.64
C ILE A 164 -12.41 12.20 12.91
N LEU A 165 -13.25 11.97 11.88
CA LEU A 165 -13.86 13.05 11.07
C LEU A 165 -14.75 13.97 11.91
N GLU A 166 -15.45 13.42 12.91
CA GLU A 166 -16.37 14.16 13.81
C GLU A 166 -15.64 14.81 15.01
N ASN A 167 -14.36 14.49 15.24
CA ASN A 167 -13.56 15.05 16.32
C ASN A 167 -12.46 15.96 15.78
N GLN A 168 -12.65 17.28 15.91
CA GLN A 168 -11.76 18.29 15.38
C GLN A 168 -10.32 18.14 15.91
N GLU A 169 -10.13 17.86 17.20
CA GLU A 169 -8.79 17.72 17.79
C GLU A 169 -8.05 16.49 17.25
N LEU A 170 -8.76 15.37 17.07
CA LEU A 170 -8.18 14.17 16.48
C LEU A 170 -7.88 14.39 15.00
N LEU A 171 -8.78 15.05 14.28
CA LEU A 171 -8.58 15.33 12.86
C LEU A 171 -7.37 16.26 12.65
N ASP A 172 -7.23 17.32 13.47
CA ASP A 172 -6.08 18.22 13.43
C ASP A 172 -4.76 17.49 13.77
N PHE A 173 -4.82 16.55 14.70
CA PHE A 173 -3.67 15.75 15.08
C PHE A 173 -3.18 14.83 13.93
N PHE A 174 -4.11 14.19 13.20
CA PHE A 174 -3.78 13.29 12.09
C PHE A 174 -3.59 14.02 10.75
N LEU A 175 -4.03 15.28 10.64
CA LEU A 175 -4.00 16.05 9.40
C LEU A 175 -2.64 16.07 8.69
N PRO A 176 -1.50 16.28 9.38
CA PRO A 176 -0.19 16.29 8.72
C PRO A 176 0.15 14.96 8.05
N MET A 177 -0.20 13.85 8.68
CA MET A 177 0.03 12.50 8.15
C MET A 177 -0.89 12.20 6.97
N LEU A 178 -2.19 12.50 7.10
CA LEU A 178 -3.17 12.32 6.04
C LEU A 178 -2.78 13.15 4.81
N ARG A 179 -2.45 14.43 4.98
CA ARG A 179 -2.01 15.29 3.89
C ARG A 179 -0.73 14.78 3.22
N ALA A 180 0.19 14.24 3.99
CA ALA A 180 1.43 13.66 3.44
C ALA A 180 1.13 12.44 2.56
N ASP A 181 0.24 11.53 2.99
CA ASP A 181 -0.17 10.37 2.21
C ASP A 181 -0.89 10.79 0.92
N PHE A 182 -1.86 11.70 1.00
CA PHE A 182 -2.55 12.22 -0.18
C PHE A 182 -1.60 12.97 -1.12
N THR A 183 -0.62 13.73 -0.58
CA THR A 183 0.41 14.36 -1.41
C THR A 183 1.19 13.29 -2.19
N MET A 184 1.64 12.25 -1.51
CA MET A 184 2.42 11.17 -2.12
C MET A 184 1.60 10.40 -3.16
N ASP A 185 0.34 10.08 -2.87
CA ASP A 185 -0.54 9.32 -3.75
C ASP A 185 -0.99 10.12 -4.98
N GLU A 186 -1.47 11.35 -4.78
CA GLU A 186 -2.10 12.17 -5.82
C GLU A 186 -1.09 12.87 -6.74
N THR A 187 0.14 13.09 -6.26
CA THR A 187 1.23 13.63 -7.11
C THR A 187 1.98 12.54 -7.88
N TYR A 188 1.77 11.26 -7.51
CA TYR A 188 2.41 10.16 -8.19
C TYR A 188 1.78 9.93 -9.58
N TYR A 189 2.63 9.90 -10.60
CA TYR A 189 2.25 9.68 -11.98
C TYR A 189 3.40 9.06 -12.77
N ASP A 190 3.17 7.90 -13.38
CA ASP A 190 4.11 7.25 -14.31
C ASP A 190 3.44 7.07 -15.68
N LYS A 191 3.68 8.02 -16.59
CA LYS A 191 3.09 8.03 -17.94
C LYS A 191 3.52 6.83 -18.77
N ALA A 192 4.75 6.38 -18.60
CA ALA A 192 5.31 5.32 -19.43
C ALA A 192 4.75 3.95 -19.05
N GLY A 193 4.56 3.73 -17.74
CA GLY A 193 4.31 2.41 -17.20
C GLY A 193 5.44 1.42 -17.51
N VAL A 194 5.58 0.41 -16.72
CA VAL A 194 6.46 -0.72 -17.03
C VAL A 194 5.63 -1.98 -16.98
N VAL A 195 5.74 -2.81 -18.02
CA VAL A 195 5.11 -4.14 -18.03
C VAL A 195 5.96 -5.08 -17.18
N LEU A 196 5.37 -5.61 -16.12
CA LEU A 196 6.03 -6.54 -15.20
C LEU A 196 5.99 -7.98 -15.72
N HIS A 197 6.92 -8.81 -15.26
CA HIS A 197 6.87 -10.26 -15.45
C HIS A 197 6.11 -10.96 -14.31
N THR A 198 5.76 -10.23 -13.28
CA THR A 198 4.96 -10.70 -12.13
C THR A 198 3.48 -10.83 -12.51
N PRO A 199 2.81 -11.95 -12.21
CA PRO A 199 1.35 -12.05 -12.35
C PRO A 199 0.64 -10.96 -11.55
N ILE A 200 -0.43 -10.35 -12.12
CA ILE A 200 -1.23 -9.33 -11.45
C ILE A 200 -2.64 -9.86 -11.21
N SER A 201 -3.14 -9.66 -9.99
CA SER A 201 -4.54 -9.88 -9.63
C SER A 201 -5.14 -8.59 -9.11
N ALA A 202 -6.07 -8.01 -9.86
CA ALA A 202 -6.67 -6.71 -9.56
C ALA A 202 -8.08 -6.87 -8.98
N PHE A 203 -8.36 -6.17 -7.88
CA PHE A 203 -9.63 -6.24 -7.15
C PHE A 203 -10.28 -4.86 -7.04
N GLY A 204 -11.61 -4.81 -7.13
CA GLY A 204 -12.39 -3.57 -7.01
C GLY A 204 -13.71 -3.79 -6.29
N GLY A 205 -14.37 -2.69 -5.93
CA GLY A 205 -15.74 -2.66 -5.43
C GLY A 205 -16.74 -2.32 -6.55
N GLU A 206 -17.94 -2.90 -6.53
CA GLU A 206 -19.01 -2.62 -7.52
C GLU A 206 -19.43 -1.15 -7.55
N LYS A 207 -19.25 -0.44 -6.42
CA LYS A 207 -19.64 0.96 -6.22
C LYS A 207 -18.44 1.83 -5.85
N ASP A 208 -17.26 1.44 -6.30
CA ASP A 208 -16.03 2.20 -6.08
C ASP A 208 -15.94 3.32 -7.13
N ASP A 209 -16.20 4.56 -6.70
CA ASP A 209 -16.13 5.74 -7.57
C ASP A 209 -14.66 6.22 -7.76
N GLU A 210 -13.70 5.72 -6.97
CA GLU A 210 -12.30 6.08 -7.07
C GLU A 210 -11.54 5.17 -8.06
N ALA A 211 -11.92 3.88 -8.14
CA ALA A 211 -11.32 2.92 -9.05
C ALA A 211 -12.39 1.93 -9.53
N ASP A 212 -13.17 2.34 -10.51
CA ASP A 212 -14.24 1.53 -11.11
C ASP A 212 -13.69 0.27 -11.82
N GLU A 213 -14.59 -0.62 -12.24
CA GLU A 213 -14.21 -1.86 -12.92
C GLU A 213 -13.33 -1.60 -14.15
N SER A 214 -13.57 -0.51 -14.88
CA SER A 214 -12.77 -0.18 -16.07
C SER A 214 -11.33 0.18 -15.69
N ALA A 215 -11.12 0.89 -14.59
CA ALA A 215 -9.81 1.21 -14.05
C ALA A 215 -9.08 -0.04 -13.52
N ILE A 216 -9.82 -0.98 -12.91
CA ILE A 216 -9.28 -2.26 -12.45
C ILE A 216 -8.80 -3.12 -13.64
N LEU A 217 -9.55 -3.16 -14.73
CA LEU A 217 -9.18 -3.91 -15.93
C LEU A 217 -7.93 -3.38 -16.64
N GLU A 218 -7.63 -2.07 -16.51
CA GLU A 218 -6.43 -1.47 -17.10
C GLU A 218 -5.13 -2.11 -16.57
N TRP A 219 -5.13 -2.69 -15.36
CA TRP A 219 -3.97 -3.38 -14.80
C TRP A 219 -3.51 -4.57 -15.63
N GLY A 220 -4.39 -5.16 -16.46
CA GLY A 220 -4.02 -6.21 -17.40
C GLY A 220 -2.98 -5.79 -18.45
N LYS A 221 -2.77 -4.49 -18.65
CA LYS A 221 -1.73 -3.96 -19.56
C LYS A 221 -0.36 -3.82 -18.88
N TYR A 222 -0.30 -4.03 -17.57
CA TYR A 222 0.90 -3.83 -16.75
C TYR A 222 1.63 -5.13 -16.41
N THR A 223 1.19 -6.26 -16.96
CA THR A 223 1.91 -7.54 -16.88
C THR A 223 1.92 -8.24 -18.23
N ASP A 224 3.02 -8.94 -18.53
CA ASP A 224 3.12 -9.90 -19.65
C ASP A 224 2.90 -11.36 -19.18
N ASN A 225 2.46 -11.53 -17.94
CA ASN A 225 2.13 -12.79 -17.31
C ASN A 225 0.62 -12.92 -17.08
N ASP A 226 0.18 -13.85 -16.24
CA ASP A 226 -1.22 -14.06 -15.91
C ASP A 226 -1.85 -12.82 -15.27
N PHE A 227 -3.01 -12.44 -15.80
CA PHE A 227 -3.85 -11.39 -15.24
C PHE A 227 -5.19 -11.94 -14.81
N ASN A 228 -5.57 -11.69 -13.57
CA ASN A 228 -6.88 -12.00 -13.01
C ASN A 228 -7.50 -10.73 -12.43
N TYR A 229 -8.85 -10.69 -12.40
CA TYR A 229 -9.54 -9.64 -11.68
C TYR A 229 -10.78 -10.15 -10.99
N ARG A 230 -11.23 -9.44 -9.97
CA ARG A 230 -12.49 -9.72 -9.28
C ARG A 230 -13.10 -8.44 -8.73
N ILE A 231 -14.41 -8.28 -8.94
CA ILE A 231 -15.21 -7.20 -8.36
C ILE A 231 -16.02 -7.76 -7.20
N PHE A 232 -15.98 -7.08 -6.07
CA PHE A 232 -16.69 -7.44 -4.84
C PHE A 232 -17.85 -6.47 -4.59
N PRO A 233 -18.92 -6.89 -3.89
CA PRO A 233 -19.96 -5.97 -3.45
C PRO A 233 -19.37 -4.87 -2.54
N GLY A 234 -19.82 -3.62 -2.70
CA GLY A 234 -19.42 -2.49 -1.86
C GLY A 234 -18.75 -1.36 -2.60
N GLY A 235 -18.35 -0.31 -1.86
CA GLY A 235 -17.63 0.87 -2.34
C GLY A 235 -16.12 0.69 -2.32
N HIS A 236 -15.39 1.81 -2.17
CA HIS A 236 -13.93 1.81 -2.17
C HIS A 236 -13.34 0.88 -1.10
N PHE A 237 -13.89 0.85 0.10
CA PHE A 237 -13.44 -0.02 1.20
C PHE A 237 -14.23 -1.35 1.32
N TYR A 238 -14.68 -1.93 0.18
CA TYR A 238 -15.34 -3.25 0.13
C TYR A 238 -14.60 -4.34 0.93
N LEU A 239 -13.29 -4.23 1.05
CA LEU A 239 -12.45 -5.18 1.79
C LEU A 239 -12.77 -5.23 3.30
N ARG A 240 -13.53 -4.27 3.87
CA ARG A 240 -13.99 -4.32 5.26
C ARG A 240 -15.19 -5.25 5.42
N ASP A 241 -16.10 -5.22 4.45
CA ASP A 241 -17.34 -6.01 4.48
C ASP A 241 -17.13 -7.40 3.88
N CYS A 242 -16.23 -7.54 2.90
CA CYS A 242 -15.90 -8.78 2.19
C CYS A 242 -14.52 -9.36 2.57
N GLU A 243 -14.02 -9.08 3.79
CA GLU A 243 -12.64 -9.45 4.17
C GLU A 243 -12.35 -10.94 4.00
N ASP A 244 -13.28 -11.82 4.38
CA ASP A 244 -13.09 -13.27 4.29
C ASP A 244 -13.04 -13.76 2.84
N GLU A 245 -13.85 -13.20 1.96
CA GLU A 245 -13.87 -13.50 0.53
C GLU A 245 -12.57 -13.00 -0.15
N VAL A 246 -12.12 -11.80 0.20
CA VAL A 246 -10.87 -11.23 -0.33
C VAL A 246 -9.67 -12.09 0.11
N ILE A 247 -9.58 -12.43 1.40
CA ILE A 247 -8.52 -13.30 1.93
C ILE A 247 -8.54 -14.67 1.24
N SER A 248 -9.74 -15.26 1.06
CA SER A 248 -9.90 -16.56 0.41
C SER A 248 -9.42 -16.52 -1.04
N GLU A 249 -9.70 -15.43 -1.76
CA GLU A 249 -9.27 -15.25 -3.14
C GLU A 249 -7.74 -15.06 -3.23
N VAL A 250 -7.16 -14.23 -2.35
CA VAL A 250 -5.69 -14.07 -2.25
C VAL A 250 -5.02 -15.41 -1.98
N MET A 251 -5.54 -16.19 -1.04
CA MET A 251 -4.98 -17.51 -0.71
C MET A 251 -5.16 -18.56 -1.82
N ARG A 252 -6.18 -18.43 -2.66
CA ARG A 252 -6.40 -19.30 -3.82
C ARG A 252 -5.37 -19.06 -4.93
N LEU A 253 -4.91 -17.82 -5.05
CA LEU A 253 -3.98 -17.37 -6.09
C LEU A 253 -2.49 -17.49 -5.67
N LEU A 254 -2.20 -17.72 -4.38
CA LEU A 254 -0.88 -17.99 -3.82
C LEU A 254 -0.59 -19.50 -3.76
#